data_d5d8d98b6ec789c011b4dbbde464c539
#
_entry.id   d5d8d98b6ec789c011b4dbbde464c539
#
_cell.length_a   1.000
_cell.length_b   1.000
_cell.length_c   1.000
_cell.angle_alpha   90.00
_cell.angle_beta   90.00
_cell.angle_gamma   90.00
#
_symmetry.space_group_name_H-M   'P 1'
#
loop_
_entity.id
_entity.type
_entity.pdbx_description
1 polymer ?
#
loop_
_entity_poly.entity_id
_entity_poly.type
_entity_poly.pdbx_seq_one_letter_code
_entity_poly.pdbx_strand_id
1 'polypeptide(L)'
;MNRRHFILSASLVGAAGLLGAGASTAQAAPQTILVVGDSLSAEYGLKRGEGWVALLQQRLVEQKIDARVVNASISGETTSGGRSRIDALLKLNKPDVVVLELGANDALRGLPIKASEVNLTTMTKAAQAAGAKVLLLGMQVPPNYGMDYLNRFSRMFSATGSATGAPVVPFLLKGVADGPDPTKMFQADRVHPVAAAHPQMLDNVWPQLRKLLK
;
A
#
# COMPACT_ATOMS: atom_id res chain seq x y z
N MET A 1 28.90 18.08 -93.68
CA MET A 1 29.19 18.55 -92.33
C MET A 1 28.10 18.00 -91.40
N ASN A 2 28.32 16.83 -90.82
CA ASN A 2 27.31 16.11 -89.99
C ASN A 2 27.67 16.20 -88.53
N ARG A 3 26.78 16.82 -87.71
CA ARG A 3 26.88 16.78 -86.25
C ARG A 3 25.92 15.72 -85.68
N ARG A 4 26.49 14.70 -85.13
CA ARG A 4 25.80 13.64 -84.41
C ARG A 4 25.54 14.09 -82.96
N HIS A 5 24.31 14.14 -82.55
CA HIS A 5 23.92 14.35 -81.12
C HIS A 5 23.88 12.99 -80.40
N PHE A 6 24.67 12.91 -79.33
CA PHE A 6 24.65 11.78 -78.42
C PHE A 6 23.65 12.18 -77.29
N ILE A 7 22.60 11.39 -77.09
CA ILE A 7 21.68 11.52 -75.98
C ILE A 7 22.14 10.54 -74.89
N LEU A 8 22.59 11.08 -73.73
CA LEU A 8 22.85 10.30 -72.54
C LEU A 8 21.53 10.16 -71.76
N SER A 9 21.02 8.94 -71.64
CA SER A 9 19.91 8.63 -70.70
C SER A 9 20.47 8.38 -69.34
N ALA A 10 20.16 9.24 -68.37
CA ALA A 10 20.49 9.04 -66.96
C ALA A 10 19.33 8.31 -66.25
N SER A 11 19.58 7.08 -65.82
CA SER A 11 18.64 6.30 -65.03
C SER A 11 18.73 6.72 -63.56
N LEU A 12 17.70 7.33 -63.02
CA LEU A 12 17.55 7.60 -61.60
C LEU A 12 17.07 6.31 -60.90
N VAL A 13 17.94 5.68 -60.10
CA VAL A 13 17.55 4.65 -59.13
C VAL A 13 17.06 5.34 -57.88
N GLY A 14 15.75 5.31 -57.64
CA GLY A 14 15.13 5.79 -56.41
C GLY A 14 15.33 4.81 -55.30
N ALA A 15 16.16 5.11 -54.31
CA ALA A 15 16.26 4.38 -53.05
C ALA A 15 15.10 4.77 -52.15
N ALA A 16 14.06 3.95 -52.07
CA ALA A 16 12.98 4.09 -51.06
C ALA A 16 13.51 3.63 -49.70
N GLY A 17 13.95 4.59 -48.89
CA GLY A 17 14.30 4.35 -47.48
C GLY A 17 13.04 4.07 -46.66
N LEU A 18 12.84 2.82 -46.27
CA LEU A 18 11.84 2.44 -45.23
C LEU A 18 12.30 2.98 -43.90
N LEU A 19 11.75 4.14 -43.50
CA LEU A 19 11.80 4.66 -42.15
C LEU A 19 10.90 3.76 -41.27
N GLY A 20 11.46 2.71 -40.68
CA GLY A 20 10.83 1.93 -39.64
C GLY A 20 10.67 2.79 -38.42
N ALA A 21 9.47 3.38 -38.21
CA ALA A 21 9.08 4.00 -36.96
C ALA A 21 9.03 2.92 -35.88
N GLY A 22 10.13 2.74 -35.16
CA GLY A 22 10.17 1.91 -33.95
C GLY A 22 9.20 2.52 -32.94
N ALA A 23 8.03 1.92 -32.79
CA ALA A 23 7.13 2.27 -31.70
C ALA A 23 7.85 1.95 -30.39
N SER A 24 8.43 2.98 -29.75
CA SER A 24 8.94 2.89 -28.39
C SER A 24 7.74 2.61 -27.49
N THR A 25 7.57 1.39 -27.03
CA THR A 25 6.58 1.06 -26.00
C THR A 25 7.00 1.80 -24.75
N ALA A 26 6.37 2.94 -24.48
CA ALA A 26 6.53 3.64 -23.21
C ALA A 26 6.17 2.66 -22.10
N GLN A 27 7.15 2.19 -21.35
CA GLN A 27 6.94 1.35 -20.18
C GLN A 27 6.12 2.18 -19.16
N ALA A 28 4.96 1.64 -18.76
CA ALA A 28 4.14 2.32 -17.77
C ALA A 28 4.97 2.52 -16.50
N ALA A 29 4.83 3.68 -15.87
CA ALA A 29 5.53 3.96 -14.61
C ALA A 29 5.11 2.93 -13.54
N PRO A 30 6.05 2.53 -12.64
CA PRO A 30 5.76 1.58 -11.57
C PRO A 30 4.61 2.07 -10.70
N GLN A 31 3.73 1.15 -10.29
CA GLN A 31 2.65 1.48 -9.38
C GLN A 31 3.19 1.95 -8.03
N THR A 32 2.57 2.95 -7.43
CA THR A 32 2.94 3.44 -6.10
C THR A 32 1.97 2.93 -5.06
N ILE A 33 2.48 2.20 -4.06
CA ILE A 33 1.76 1.76 -2.86
C ILE A 33 2.16 2.69 -1.71
N LEU A 34 1.22 3.47 -1.19
CA LEU A 34 1.43 4.33 -0.02
C LEU A 34 0.89 3.61 1.22
N VAL A 35 1.74 3.38 2.20
CA VAL A 35 1.35 2.86 3.51
C VAL A 35 1.27 4.00 4.51
N VAL A 36 0.11 4.18 5.13
CA VAL A 36 -0.15 5.16 6.19
C VAL A 36 -0.56 4.37 7.43
N GLY A 37 0.37 4.20 8.34
CA GLY A 37 0.22 3.37 9.52
C GLY A 37 0.90 3.96 10.74
N ASP A 38 0.94 3.15 11.78
CA ASP A 38 1.57 3.47 13.06
C ASP A 38 2.89 2.69 13.28
N SER A 39 3.20 2.38 14.54
CA SER A 39 4.41 1.67 14.93
C SER A 39 4.53 0.25 14.34
N LEU A 40 3.40 -0.41 14.06
CA LEU A 40 3.38 -1.76 13.46
C LEU A 40 3.89 -1.76 12.02
N SER A 41 3.77 -0.63 11.34
CA SER A 41 4.24 -0.42 9.97
C SER A 41 5.55 0.38 9.90
N ALA A 42 5.92 1.12 10.98
CA ALA A 42 7.10 1.97 11.05
C ALA A 42 8.38 1.29 11.56
N GLU A 43 8.39 -0.04 11.66
CA GLU A 43 9.52 -0.86 12.14
C GLU A 43 9.96 -0.52 13.59
N TYR A 44 9.00 -0.16 14.46
CA TYR A 44 9.33 0.18 15.86
C TYR A 44 10.03 -1.00 16.56
N GLY A 45 11.22 -0.72 17.14
CA GLY A 45 12.01 -1.73 17.85
C GLY A 45 12.70 -2.77 16.97
N LEU A 46 12.65 -2.63 15.64
CA LEU A 46 13.26 -3.53 14.67
C LEU A 46 14.49 -2.89 14.01
N LYS A 47 15.32 -3.71 13.41
CA LYS A 47 16.31 -3.22 12.45
C LYS A 47 15.61 -2.83 11.16
N ARG A 48 16.18 -1.85 10.48
CA ARG A 48 15.67 -1.40 9.18
C ARG A 48 15.62 -2.56 8.18
N GLY A 49 14.48 -2.74 7.55
CA GLY A 49 14.27 -3.80 6.56
C GLY A 49 13.64 -5.08 7.11
N GLU A 50 13.39 -5.17 8.43
CA GLU A 50 12.76 -6.35 9.05
C GLU A 50 11.23 -6.24 9.16
N GLY A 51 10.66 -5.05 8.96
CA GLY A 51 9.22 -4.82 9.06
C GLY A 51 8.45 -5.34 7.84
N TRP A 52 7.17 -5.66 8.04
CA TRP A 52 6.30 -6.20 6.98
C TRP A 52 6.22 -5.31 5.72
N VAL A 53 6.34 -3.99 5.89
CA VAL A 53 6.33 -3.04 4.75
C VAL A 53 7.60 -3.15 3.91
N ALA A 54 8.76 -3.34 4.55
CA ALA A 54 10.01 -3.59 3.84
C ALA A 54 10.00 -4.97 3.15
N LEU A 55 9.46 -5.99 3.83
CA LEU A 55 9.26 -7.32 3.25
C LEU A 55 8.29 -7.29 2.07
N LEU A 56 7.28 -6.40 2.10
CA LEU A 56 6.40 -6.18 0.96
C LEU A 56 7.19 -5.71 -0.28
N GLN A 57 8.08 -4.73 -0.11
CA GLN A 57 8.92 -4.27 -1.23
C GLN A 57 9.80 -5.40 -1.79
N GLN A 58 10.35 -6.26 -0.94
CA GLN A 58 11.13 -7.43 -1.36
C GLN A 58 10.25 -8.41 -2.15
N ARG A 59 9.06 -8.74 -1.64
CA ARG A 59 8.09 -9.64 -2.31
C ARG A 59 7.66 -9.13 -3.69
N LEU A 60 7.45 -7.82 -3.84
CA LEU A 60 7.13 -7.22 -5.14
C LEU A 60 8.25 -7.46 -6.16
N VAL A 61 9.51 -7.27 -5.75
CA VAL A 61 10.68 -7.53 -6.60
C VAL A 61 10.79 -9.01 -6.96
N GLU A 62 10.68 -9.91 -5.98
CA GLU A 62 10.72 -11.38 -6.18
C GLU A 62 9.65 -11.86 -7.15
N GLN A 63 8.45 -11.29 -7.05
CA GLN A 63 7.32 -11.63 -7.92
C GLN A 63 7.29 -10.83 -9.23
N LYS A 64 8.31 -10.02 -9.50
CA LYS A 64 8.44 -9.19 -10.71
C LYS A 64 7.24 -8.28 -10.94
N ILE A 65 6.66 -7.76 -9.86
CA ILE A 65 5.58 -6.78 -9.90
C ILE A 65 6.21 -5.40 -9.92
N ASP A 66 5.93 -4.64 -10.98
CA ASP A 66 6.47 -3.28 -11.14
C ASP A 66 5.72 -2.29 -10.25
N ALA A 67 6.08 -2.29 -8.97
CA ALA A 67 5.52 -1.41 -7.95
C ALA A 67 6.58 -0.99 -6.92
N ARG A 68 6.43 0.22 -6.40
CA ARG A 68 7.25 0.76 -5.30
C ARG A 68 6.41 1.02 -4.07
N VAL A 69 6.99 0.81 -2.90
CA VAL A 69 6.34 1.09 -1.61
C VAL A 69 6.86 2.40 -1.03
N VAL A 70 5.95 3.28 -0.65
CA VAL A 70 6.23 4.49 0.14
C VAL A 70 5.65 4.26 1.53
N ASN A 71 6.52 4.06 2.52
CA ASN A 71 6.11 3.92 3.91
C ASN A 71 6.08 5.31 4.57
N ALA A 72 4.88 5.82 4.82
CA ALA A 72 4.63 7.08 5.51
C ALA A 72 4.09 6.86 6.94
N SER A 73 4.37 5.69 7.53
CA SER A 73 3.92 5.34 8.88
C SER A 73 4.72 6.07 9.94
N ILE A 74 4.07 6.43 11.04
CA ILE A 74 4.66 7.15 12.17
C ILE A 74 4.30 6.41 13.47
N SER A 75 5.31 6.02 14.26
CA SER A 75 5.07 5.36 15.55
C SER A 75 4.19 6.20 16.47
N GLY A 76 3.17 5.58 17.07
CA GLY A 76 2.21 6.26 17.93
C GLY A 76 1.11 7.03 17.19
N GLU A 77 1.05 6.96 15.87
CA GLU A 77 0.05 7.68 15.07
C GLU A 77 -1.37 7.22 15.37
N THR A 78 -2.29 8.17 15.39
CA THR A 78 -3.73 7.93 15.54
C THR A 78 -4.45 8.12 14.21
N THR A 79 -5.72 7.72 14.15
CA THR A 79 -6.55 8.00 12.97
C THR A 79 -6.69 9.50 12.71
N SER A 80 -6.70 10.34 13.77
CA SER A 80 -6.74 11.80 13.64
C SER A 80 -5.46 12.37 13.05
N GLY A 81 -4.30 11.87 13.49
CA GLY A 81 -3.01 12.28 12.94
C GLY A 81 -2.87 11.88 11.47
N GLY A 82 -3.20 10.63 11.13
CA GLY A 82 -3.23 10.16 9.75
C GLY A 82 -4.13 11.03 8.86
N ARG A 83 -5.35 11.34 9.35
CA ARG A 83 -6.29 12.24 8.66
C ARG A 83 -5.71 13.63 8.39
N SER A 84 -4.96 14.20 9.33
CA SER A 84 -4.41 15.55 9.19
C SER A 84 -3.39 15.69 8.07
N ARG A 85 -2.74 14.58 7.66
CA ARG A 85 -1.65 14.57 6.67
C ARG A 85 -1.98 13.83 5.39
N ILE A 86 -3.14 13.14 5.30
CA ILE A 86 -3.45 12.30 4.14
C ILE A 86 -3.45 13.08 2.82
N ASP A 87 -4.03 14.27 2.78
CA ASP A 87 -4.14 15.07 1.55
C ASP A 87 -2.75 15.46 1.02
N ALA A 88 -1.84 15.85 1.91
CA ALA A 88 -0.46 16.16 1.53
C ALA A 88 0.29 14.92 1.00
N LEU A 89 0.09 13.76 1.64
CA LEU A 89 0.67 12.49 1.21
C LEU A 89 0.15 12.05 -0.16
N LEU A 90 -1.14 12.18 -0.41
CA LEU A 90 -1.77 11.86 -1.69
C LEU A 90 -1.24 12.77 -2.82
N LYS A 91 -1.18 14.07 -2.56
CA LYS A 91 -0.64 15.06 -3.52
C LYS A 91 0.82 14.79 -3.87
N LEU A 92 1.64 14.47 -2.85
CA LEU A 92 3.08 14.24 -3.01
C LEU A 92 3.37 12.94 -3.76
N ASN A 93 2.71 11.85 -3.40
CA ASN A 93 3.07 10.50 -3.83
C ASN A 93 2.25 10.01 -5.03
N LYS A 94 1.06 10.59 -5.27
CA LYS A 94 0.11 10.17 -6.33
C LYS A 94 -0.04 8.65 -6.37
N PRO A 95 -0.44 8.00 -5.24
CA PRO A 95 -0.42 6.56 -5.15
C PRO A 95 -1.52 5.90 -6.00
N ASP A 96 -1.23 4.70 -6.53
CA ASP A 96 -2.23 3.82 -7.14
C ASP A 96 -3.00 3.03 -6.09
N VAL A 97 -2.33 2.72 -4.97
CA VAL A 97 -2.90 2.00 -3.83
C VAL A 97 -2.49 2.68 -2.53
N VAL A 98 -3.45 2.87 -1.63
CA VAL A 98 -3.23 3.33 -0.25
C VAL A 98 -3.58 2.19 0.70
N VAL A 99 -2.67 1.87 1.61
CA VAL A 99 -2.90 0.94 2.72
C VAL A 99 -3.03 1.76 4.00
N LEU A 100 -4.18 1.66 4.67
CA LEU A 100 -4.44 2.32 5.94
C LEU A 100 -4.35 1.31 7.09
N GLU A 101 -3.35 1.50 7.96
CA GLU A 101 -3.07 0.67 9.13
C GLU A 101 -3.06 1.57 10.38
N LEU A 102 -4.22 2.00 10.83
CA LEU A 102 -4.40 2.94 11.94
C LEU A 102 -5.62 2.56 12.80
N GLY A 103 -5.61 2.97 14.05
CA GLY A 103 -6.71 2.80 14.99
C GLY A 103 -6.29 2.12 16.29
N ALA A 104 -5.21 1.35 16.30
CA ALA A 104 -4.69 0.70 17.51
C ALA A 104 -4.36 1.76 18.59
N ASN A 105 -3.68 2.84 18.23
CA ASN A 105 -3.35 3.92 19.17
C ASN A 105 -4.56 4.70 19.65
N ASP A 106 -5.61 4.79 18.84
CA ASP A 106 -6.90 5.37 19.27
C ASP A 106 -7.49 4.55 20.43
N ALA A 107 -7.52 3.22 20.28
CA ALA A 107 -7.99 2.30 21.31
C ALA A 107 -7.12 2.35 22.58
N LEU A 108 -5.80 2.30 22.44
CA LEU A 108 -4.85 2.37 23.57
C LEU A 108 -5.01 3.66 24.37
N ARG A 109 -5.43 4.75 23.74
CA ARG A 109 -5.66 6.06 24.37
C ARG A 109 -7.10 6.28 24.78
N GLY A 110 -7.99 5.28 24.62
CA GLY A 110 -9.40 5.38 24.97
C GLY A 110 -10.18 6.41 24.16
N LEU A 111 -9.73 6.70 22.93
CA LEU A 111 -10.42 7.64 22.06
C LEU A 111 -11.75 7.07 21.55
N PRO A 112 -12.75 7.93 21.25
CA PRO A 112 -14.05 7.46 20.82
C PRO A 112 -13.96 6.67 19.50
N ILE A 113 -14.41 5.41 19.49
CA ILE A 113 -14.39 4.52 18.30
C ILE A 113 -15.09 5.19 17.11
N LYS A 114 -16.19 5.94 17.37
CA LYS A 114 -16.91 6.64 16.29
C LYS A 114 -16.07 7.72 15.61
N ALA A 115 -15.20 8.40 16.36
CA ALA A 115 -14.27 9.38 15.80
C ALA A 115 -13.23 8.69 14.90
N SER A 116 -12.69 7.55 15.33
CA SER A 116 -11.76 6.74 14.57
C SER A 116 -12.39 6.21 13.26
N GLU A 117 -13.63 5.72 13.32
CA GLU A 117 -14.40 5.30 12.15
C GLU A 117 -14.60 6.43 11.13
N VAL A 118 -14.97 7.62 11.62
CA VAL A 118 -15.11 8.82 10.77
C VAL A 118 -13.79 9.20 10.11
N ASN A 119 -12.68 9.16 10.86
CA ASN A 119 -11.36 9.47 10.34
C ASN A 119 -10.92 8.47 9.26
N LEU A 120 -11.07 7.15 9.51
CA LEU A 120 -10.77 6.10 8.53
C LEU A 120 -11.61 6.26 7.26
N THR A 121 -12.93 6.51 7.41
CA THR A 121 -13.83 6.74 6.29
C THR A 121 -13.42 7.97 5.48
N THR A 122 -13.03 9.06 6.15
CA THR A 122 -12.58 10.29 5.50
C THR A 122 -11.29 10.06 4.71
N MET A 123 -10.29 9.42 5.30
CA MET A 123 -9.03 9.09 4.60
C MET A 123 -9.26 8.17 3.41
N THR A 124 -10.11 7.15 3.58
CA THR A 124 -10.45 6.23 2.50
C THR A 124 -11.08 6.97 1.32
N LYS A 125 -12.08 7.83 1.58
CA LYS A 125 -12.73 8.62 0.53
C LYS A 125 -11.78 9.63 -0.13
N ALA A 126 -10.91 10.26 0.64
CA ALA A 126 -9.89 11.18 0.09
C ALA A 126 -8.94 10.44 -0.86
N ALA A 127 -8.45 9.27 -0.48
CA ALA A 127 -7.59 8.44 -1.33
C ALA A 127 -8.32 8.00 -2.62
N GLN A 128 -9.57 7.55 -2.50
CA GLN A 128 -10.40 7.17 -3.66
C GLN A 128 -10.67 8.36 -4.59
N ALA A 129 -10.96 9.53 -4.04
CA ALA A 129 -11.14 10.76 -4.82
C ALA A 129 -9.86 11.18 -5.56
N ALA A 130 -8.69 10.84 -5.02
CA ALA A 130 -7.40 11.02 -5.67
C ALA A 130 -7.06 9.93 -6.72
N GLY A 131 -7.97 8.98 -6.96
CA GLY A 131 -7.83 7.90 -7.95
C GLY A 131 -7.15 6.63 -7.40
N ALA A 132 -6.80 6.59 -6.12
CA ALA A 132 -6.19 5.41 -5.52
C ALA A 132 -7.23 4.35 -5.11
N LYS A 133 -6.85 3.07 -5.24
CA LYS A 133 -7.53 1.98 -4.55
C LYS A 133 -7.10 1.97 -3.08
N VAL A 134 -7.96 1.54 -2.16
CA VAL A 134 -7.65 1.54 -0.73
C VAL A 134 -7.77 0.15 -0.15
N LEU A 135 -6.83 -0.23 0.72
CA LEU A 135 -6.88 -1.42 1.56
C LEU A 135 -6.88 -0.98 3.03
N LEU A 136 -7.86 -1.43 3.79
CA LEU A 136 -7.92 -1.23 5.24
C LEU A 136 -7.33 -2.44 5.96
N LEU A 137 -6.43 -2.21 6.91
CA LEU A 137 -5.91 -3.25 7.80
C LEU A 137 -6.59 -3.14 9.15
N GLY A 138 -7.44 -4.13 9.45
CA GLY A 138 -8.15 -4.22 10.72
C GLY A 138 -7.25 -4.65 11.86
N MET A 139 -7.61 -4.22 13.05
CA MET A 139 -6.97 -4.56 14.32
C MET A 139 -7.97 -5.07 15.34
N GLN A 140 -7.45 -5.75 16.35
CA GLN A 140 -8.22 -6.17 17.53
C GLN A 140 -7.52 -5.64 18.78
N VAL A 141 -8.29 -5.41 19.81
CA VAL A 141 -7.78 -5.07 21.14
C VAL A 141 -7.85 -6.29 22.07
N PRO A 142 -6.99 -6.38 23.11
CA PRO A 142 -7.00 -7.51 24.04
C PRO A 142 -8.34 -7.68 24.77
N PRO A 143 -8.69 -8.90 25.20
CA PRO A 143 -9.97 -9.22 25.84
C PRO A 143 -10.30 -8.41 27.09
N ASN A 144 -9.30 -7.92 27.80
CA ASN A 144 -9.47 -7.09 29.00
C ASN A 144 -10.14 -5.71 28.76
N TYR A 145 -10.30 -5.30 27.48
CA TYR A 145 -11.10 -4.12 27.11
C TYR A 145 -12.61 -4.37 27.19
N GLY A 146 -13.05 -5.62 27.35
CA GLY A 146 -14.46 -6.02 27.40
C GLY A 146 -15.06 -6.27 26.01
N MET A 147 -15.94 -7.27 25.93
CA MET A 147 -16.48 -7.80 24.68
C MET A 147 -17.23 -6.76 23.84
N ASP A 148 -17.97 -5.85 24.46
CA ASP A 148 -18.67 -4.79 23.71
C ASP A 148 -17.68 -3.86 23.00
N TYR A 149 -16.62 -3.45 23.69
CA TYR A 149 -15.59 -2.61 23.09
C TYR A 149 -14.86 -3.34 21.96
N LEU A 150 -14.46 -4.61 22.17
CA LEU A 150 -13.82 -5.44 21.15
C LEU A 150 -14.66 -5.50 19.87
N ASN A 151 -15.95 -5.81 20.04
CA ASN A 151 -16.89 -5.96 18.92
C ASN A 151 -17.09 -4.65 18.17
N ARG A 152 -17.21 -3.54 18.88
CA ARG A 152 -17.37 -2.22 18.25
C ARG A 152 -16.10 -1.77 17.54
N PHE A 153 -14.94 -2.00 18.17
CA PHE A 153 -13.65 -1.65 17.59
C PHE A 153 -13.37 -2.43 16.30
N SER A 154 -13.54 -3.75 16.31
CA SER A 154 -13.35 -4.57 15.10
C SER A 154 -14.35 -4.20 14.00
N ARG A 155 -15.60 -3.91 14.37
CA ARG A 155 -16.66 -3.53 13.41
C ARG A 155 -16.39 -2.19 12.72
N MET A 156 -15.67 -1.25 13.30
CA MET A 156 -15.42 0.03 12.62
C MET A 156 -14.65 -0.15 11.30
N PHE A 157 -13.76 -1.14 11.19
CA PHE A 157 -13.03 -1.41 9.95
C PHE A 157 -13.96 -1.98 8.88
N SER A 158 -14.78 -2.98 9.23
CA SER A 158 -15.75 -3.54 8.27
C SER A 158 -16.85 -2.55 7.91
N ALA A 159 -17.29 -1.71 8.84
CA ALA A 159 -18.24 -0.63 8.57
C ALA A 159 -17.65 0.41 7.59
N THR A 160 -16.39 0.81 7.81
CA THR A 160 -15.65 1.69 6.89
C THR A 160 -15.55 1.05 5.49
N GLY A 161 -15.16 -0.22 5.43
CA GLY A 161 -15.07 -0.98 4.18
C GLY A 161 -16.40 -1.03 3.44
N SER A 162 -17.49 -1.36 4.14
CA SER A 162 -18.85 -1.40 3.58
C SER A 162 -19.33 -0.04 3.08
N ALA A 163 -19.03 1.05 3.82
CA ALA A 163 -19.44 2.40 3.46
C ALA A 163 -18.64 3.00 2.29
N THR A 164 -17.47 2.45 1.96
CA THR A 164 -16.55 3.00 0.96
C THR A 164 -16.26 2.04 -0.21
N GLY A 165 -16.65 0.76 -0.09
CA GLY A 165 -16.29 -0.29 -1.03
C GLY A 165 -14.82 -0.74 -0.93
N ALA A 166 -14.08 -0.26 0.06
CA ALA A 166 -12.68 -0.64 0.25
C ALA A 166 -12.57 -2.05 0.86
N PRO A 167 -11.75 -2.95 0.32
CA PRO A 167 -11.45 -4.23 0.95
C PRO A 167 -10.80 -4.04 2.31
N VAL A 168 -11.06 -5.02 3.19
CA VAL A 168 -10.54 -5.03 4.56
C VAL A 168 -9.80 -6.35 4.81
N VAL A 169 -8.60 -6.27 5.35
CA VAL A 169 -7.95 -7.38 6.04
C VAL A 169 -8.50 -7.38 7.47
N PRO A 170 -9.25 -8.37 7.90
CA PRO A 170 -9.97 -8.30 9.18
C PRO A 170 -9.08 -8.13 10.40
N PHE A 171 -7.89 -8.76 10.38
CA PHE A 171 -6.94 -8.69 11.48
C PHE A 171 -5.49 -8.81 10.97
N LEU A 172 -4.72 -7.74 11.09
CA LEU A 172 -3.32 -7.69 10.66
C LEU A 172 -2.45 -8.72 11.39
N LEU A 173 -2.69 -8.91 12.69
CA LEU A 173 -1.90 -9.79 13.56
C LEU A 173 -2.45 -11.22 13.67
N LYS A 174 -3.25 -11.68 12.71
CA LYS A 174 -3.75 -13.06 12.68
C LYS A 174 -2.57 -14.04 12.62
N GLY A 175 -2.58 -15.07 13.48
CA GLY A 175 -1.50 -16.04 13.62
C GLY A 175 -0.30 -15.52 14.45
N VAL A 176 -0.29 -14.22 14.77
CA VAL A 176 0.72 -13.57 15.62
C VAL A 176 0.18 -13.36 17.03
N ALA A 177 -0.97 -12.69 17.17
CA ALA A 177 -1.55 -12.33 18.46
C ALA A 177 -2.59 -13.35 18.97
N ASP A 178 -3.13 -14.19 18.11
CA ASP A 178 -4.14 -15.23 18.40
C ASP A 178 -3.58 -16.66 18.29
N GLY A 179 -2.25 -16.78 18.25
CA GLY A 179 -1.56 -18.08 18.27
C GLY A 179 -1.54 -18.73 19.66
N PRO A 180 -1.05 -19.99 19.78
CA PRO A 180 -1.05 -20.73 21.05
C PRO A 180 -0.11 -20.14 22.11
N ASP A 181 0.91 -19.40 21.72
CA ASP A 181 1.81 -18.65 22.61
C ASP A 181 2.11 -17.28 22.00
N PRO A 182 1.16 -16.33 22.11
CA PRO A 182 1.31 -15.02 21.51
C PRO A 182 2.50 -14.24 22.08
N THR A 183 2.94 -14.52 23.31
CA THR A 183 4.02 -13.76 23.94
C THR A 183 5.37 -13.90 23.23
N LYS A 184 5.61 -15.02 22.56
CA LYS A 184 6.85 -15.25 21.78
C LYS A 184 6.99 -14.37 20.54
N MET A 185 5.87 -13.88 20.04
CA MET A 185 5.82 -13.08 18.82
C MET A 185 5.85 -11.59 19.09
N PHE A 186 5.97 -11.18 20.36
CA PHE A 186 6.02 -9.79 20.79
C PHE A 186 7.32 -9.43 21.49
N GLN A 187 7.70 -8.17 21.37
CA GLN A 187 8.81 -7.56 22.11
C GLN A 187 8.49 -7.53 23.62
N ALA A 188 9.45 -7.12 24.43
CA ALA A 188 9.29 -7.08 25.90
C ALA A 188 8.12 -6.18 26.35
N ASP A 189 7.71 -5.21 25.52
CA ASP A 189 6.57 -4.34 25.79
C ASP A 189 5.20 -5.02 25.59
N ARG A 190 5.17 -6.23 25.00
CA ARG A 190 3.95 -7.03 24.69
C ARG A 190 2.94 -6.31 23.78
N VAL A 191 3.38 -5.32 23.07
CA VAL A 191 2.57 -4.52 22.12
C VAL A 191 3.08 -4.68 20.70
N HIS A 192 4.41 -4.59 20.52
CA HIS A 192 5.02 -4.60 19.20
C HIS A 192 5.55 -5.98 18.84
N PRO A 193 5.21 -6.50 17.65
CA PRO A 193 5.74 -7.78 17.17
C PRO A 193 7.26 -7.77 17.02
N VAL A 194 7.89 -8.94 17.25
CA VAL A 194 9.31 -9.16 16.92
C VAL A 194 9.49 -9.34 15.42
N ALA A 195 10.72 -9.20 14.91
CA ALA A 195 11.03 -9.36 13.48
C ALA A 195 10.47 -10.67 12.89
N ALA A 196 10.53 -11.77 13.63
CA ALA A 196 10.03 -13.07 13.19
C ALA A 196 8.50 -13.13 12.93
N ALA A 197 7.73 -12.18 13.45
CA ALA A 197 6.28 -12.08 13.22
C ALA A 197 5.91 -11.38 11.91
N HIS A 198 6.78 -10.53 11.38
CA HIS A 198 6.46 -9.67 10.24
C HIS A 198 6.21 -10.41 8.91
N PRO A 199 6.85 -11.55 8.60
CA PRO A 199 6.46 -12.37 7.46
C PRO A 199 5.00 -12.81 7.52
N GLN A 200 4.50 -13.24 8.70
CA GLN A 200 3.09 -13.61 8.89
C GLN A 200 2.15 -12.41 8.72
N MET A 201 2.54 -11.22 9.22
CA MET A 201 1.77 -9.99 9.00
C MET A 201 1.66 -9.68 7.50
N LEU A 202 2.75 -9.79 6.74
CA LEU A 202 2.72 -9.61 5.29
C LEU A 202 1.82 -10.66 4.62
N ASP A 203 1.87 -11.92 5.05
CA ASP A 203 1.02 -12.99 4.49
C ASP A 203 -0.47 -12.73 4.75
N ASN A 204 -0.82 -12.07 5.85
CA ASN A 204 -2.20 -11.64 6.12
C ASN A 204 -2.65 -10.50 5.17
N VAL A 205 -1.76 -9.59 4.81
CA VAL A 205 -2.04 -8.44 3.93
C VAL A 205 -2.05 -8.85 2.46
N TRP A 206 -1.12 -9.69 2.05
CA TRP A 206 -0.78 -9.98 0.67
C TRP A 206 -1.96 -10.41 -0.22
N PRO A 207 -2.85 -11.34 0.18
CA PRO A 207 -3.92 -11.83 -0.68
C PRO A 207 -4.89 -10.73 -1.13
N GLN A 208 -5.16 -9.74 -0.28
CA GLN A 208 -6.05 -8.63 -0.61
C GLN A 208 -5.29 -7.54 -1.38
N LEU A 209 -4.07 -7.21 -0.95
CA LEU A 209 -3.25 -6.20 -1.63
C LEU A 209 -2.95 -6.62 -3.07
N ARG A 210 -2.61 -7.89 -3.31
CA ARG A 210 -2.30 -8.42 -4.65
C ARG A 210 -3.43 -8.21 -5.66
N LYS A 211 -4.69 -8.27 -5.22
CA LYS A 211 -5.88 -8.04 -6.07
C LYS A 211 -6.03 -6.57 -6.49
N LEU A 212 -5.41 -5.64 -5.77
CA LEU A 212 -5.46 -4.21 -6.08
C LEU A 212 -4.36 -3.79 -7.06
N LEU A 213 -3.31 -4.60 -7.18
CA LEU A 213 -2.21 -4.36 -8.12
C LEU A 213 -2.60 -4.79 -9.55
N LYS A 214 -1.94 -4.17 -10.52
CA LYS A 214 -2.09 -4.51 -11.96
C LYS A 214 -1.19 -5.66 -12.34
#